data_630eae73197562c55ced3b18863b4774
#
_entry.id   630eae73197562c55ced3b18863b4774
#
_cell.length_a   1.000
_cell.length_b   1.000
_cell.length_c   1.000
_cell.angle_alpha   90.00
_cell.angle_beta   90.00
_cell.angle_gamma   90.00
#
_symmetry.space_group_name_H-M   'P 1'
#
loop_
_entity.id
_entity.type
_entity.pdbx_description
1 polymer ?
#
loop_
_entity_poly.entity_id
_entity_poly.type
_entity_poly.pdbx_seq_one_letter_code
_entity_poly.pdbx_strand_id
1 'polypeptide(L)'
;MTKIVVIFGARGGIGSATREVFLAAGYRVIPINRLSVDFNQADCYKKVSTILGADPDVVVNCVGHFDNTNQETHNNTFDINVGSNWAIINHYINNTSTKPIKIVMVGSSAYRSGRKDYILYAASKAALYNVYQGAGDYFAGTNIAVSLINPVRTRTPMIDMTTSAFCYEPEDVAKEILSIAQAPGPQLVDMKYPEEN
;
A
#
# COMPACT_ATOMS: atom_id res chain seq x y z
N MET A 1 -5.00 14.06 21.24
CA MET A 1 -3.83 13.12 21.15
C MET A 1 -3.28 13.13 19.73
N THR A 2 -1.97 13.06 19.56
CA THR A 2 -1.35 12.97 18.23
C THR A 2 -1.66 11.62 17.59
N LYS A 3 -2.23 11.61 16.39
CA LYS A 3 -2.52 10.37 15.65
C LYS A 3 -1.24 9.67 15.23
N ILE A 4 -1.26 8.35 15.25
CA ILE A 4 -0.12 7.48 14.89
C ILE A 4 -0.38 6.86 13.53
N VAL A 5 0.60 6.93 12.63
CA VAL A 5 0.60 6.18 11.36
C VAL A 5 1.79 5.23 11.29
N VAL A 6 1.53 3.98 10.93
CA VAL A 6 2.56 3.01 10.54
C VAL A 6 2.63 2.97 9.02
N ILE A 7 3.82 3.16 8.45
CA ILE A 7 4.04 3.16 6.99
C ILE A 7 5.01 2.03 6.65
N PHE A 8 4.51 0.96 6.05
CA PHE A 8 5.33 -0.10 5.46
C PHE A 8 5.87 0.36 4.11
N GLY A 9 7.12 0.04 3.81
CA GLY A 9 7.79 0.50 2.59
C GLY A 9 8.22 1.97 2.63
N ALA A 10 8.41 2.56 3.82
CA ALA A 10 8.69 3.98 4.07
C ALA A 10 10.00 4.52 3.46
N ARG A 11 10.84 3.69 2.83
CA ARG A 11 12.05 4.08 2.10
C ARG A 11 11.89 4.03 0.58
N GLY A 12 10.78 3.50 0.07
CA GLY A 12 10.45 3.51 -1.36
C GLY A 12 10.03 4.90 -1.84
N GLY A 13 9.91 5.11 -3.15
CA GLY A 13 9.54 6.41 -3.72
C GLY A 13 8.24 6.97 -3.12
N ILE A 14 7.12 6.27 -3.28
CA ILE A 14 5.82 6.67 -2.71
C ILE A 14 5.88 6.67 -1.17
N GLY A 15 6.49 5.66 -0.55
CA GLY A 15 6.52 5.54 0.91
C GLY A 15 7.31 6.65 1.60
N SER A 16 8.42 7.13 1.01
CA SER A 16 9.17 8.25 1.57
C SER A 16 8.40 9.56 1.46
N ALA A 17 7.75 9.83 0.32
CA ALA A 17 6.87 10.98 0.16
C ALA A 17 5.67 10.91 1.12
N THR A 18 5.06 9.73 1.29
CA THR A 18 3.98 9.52 2.27
C THR A 18 4.44 9.85 3.69
N ARG A 19 5.64 9.42 4.08
CA ARG A 19 6.21 9.75 5.39
C ARG A 19 6.27 11.26 5.61
N GLU A 20 6.80 12.02 4.66
CA GLU A 20 6.95 13.47 4.78
C GLU A 20 5.58 14.18 4.85
N VAL A 21 4.63 13.77 4.02
CA VAL A 21 3.27 14.33 4.00
C VAL A 21 2.56 14.10 5.35
N PHE A 22 2.67 12.90 5.94
CA PHE A 22 2.07 12.62 7.25
C PHE A 22 2.77 13.34 8.40
N LEU A 23 4.11 13.50 8.36
CA LEU A 23 4.84 14.31 9.34
C LEU A 23 4.39 15.77 9.28
N ALA A 24 4.28 16.36 8.08
CA ALA A 24 3.80 17.72 7.89
C ALA A 24 2.33 17.92 8.36
N ALA A 25 1.51 16.86 8.28
CA ALA A 25 0.14 16.85 8.79
C ALA A 25 0.04 16.60 10.31
N GLY A 26 1.17 16.53 11.04
CA GLY A 26 1.22 16.40 12.49
C GLY A 26 1.04 14.98 13.04
N TYR A 27 1.16 13.95 12.19
CA TYR A 27 1.13 12.57 12.66
C TYR A 27 2.46 12.16 13.28
N ARG A 28 2.40 11.28 14.29
CA ARG A 28 3.55 10.48 14.71
C ARG A 28 3.74 9.35 13.71
N VAL A 29 4.83 9.36 12.95
CA VAL A 29 5.10 8.36 11.92
C VAL A 29 6.01 7.25 12.46
N ILE A 30 5.61 5.99 12.25
CA ILE A 30 6.42 4.79 12.50
C ILE A 30 6.82 4.22 11.13
N PRO A 31 8.03 4.52 10.63
CA PRO A 31 8.46 4.07 9.31
C PRO A 31 9.00 2.65 9.37
N ILE A 32 8.45 1.75 8.56
CA ILE A 32 8.87 0.36 8.44
C ILE A 32 9.50 0.15 7.06
N ASN A 33 10.66 -0.47 7.04
CA ASN A 33 11.40 -0.81 5.83
C ASN A 33 11.76 -2.31 5.79
N ARG A 34 12.43 -2.76 4.72
CA ARG A 34 12.80 -4.17 4.52
C ARG A 34 13.70 -4.73 5.63
N LEU A 35 14.53 -3.90 6.28
CA LEU A 35 15.35 -4.36 7.41
C LEU A 35 14.50 -4.67 8.65
N SER A 36 13.36 -4.00 8.80
CA SER A 36 12.42 -4.24 9.90
C SER A 36 11.52 -5.43 9.60
N VAL A 37 10.99 -5.52 8.39
CA VAL A 37 10.12 -6.61 7.91
C VAL A 37 10.49 -6.94 6.47
N ASP A 38 11.04 -8.13 6.24
CA ASP A 38 11.18 -8.70 4.91
C ASP A 38 10.05 -9.71 4.67
N PHE A 39 9.16 -9.41 3.73
CA PHE A 39 7.98 -10.23 3.45
C PHE A 39 8.30 -11.56 2.75
N ASN A 40 9.55 -11.78 2.33
CA ASN A 40 10.03 -13.07 1.86
C ASN A 40 10.47 -14.01 3.01
N GLN A 41 10.43 -13.54 4.26
CA GLN A 41 10.82 -14.32 5.42
C GLN A 41 9.60 -14.90 6.15
N ALA A 42 9.75 -16.13 6.66
CA ALA A 42 8.67 -16.85 7.34
C ALA A 42 8.15 -16.14 8.61
N ASP A 43 8.95 -15.29 9.24
CA ASP A 43 8.58 -14.57 10.46
C ASP A 43 7.89 -13.22 10.20
N CYS A 44 7.64 -12.86 8.93
CA CYS A 44 7.07 -11.56 8.56
C CYS A 44 5.72 -11.28 9.23
N TYR A 45 4.83 -12.27 9.33
CA TYR A 45 3.52 -12.13 10.00
C TYR A 45 3.67 -11.78 11.48
N LYS A 46 4.59 -12.45 12.19
CA LYS A 46 4.87 -12.17 13.60
C LYS A 46 5.42 -10.75 13.79
N LYS A 47 6.34 -10.33 12.92
CA LYS A 47 6.91 -8.97 12.95
C LYS A 47 5.85 -7.90 12.69
N VAL A 48 4.99 -8.10 11.68
CA VAL A 48 3.86 -7.21 11.38
C VAL A 48 2.95 -7.11 12.61
N SER A 49 2.56 -8.24 13.20
CA SER A 49 1.69 -8.24 14.38
C SER A 49 2.31 -7.50 15.57
N THR A 50 3.61 -7.68 15.82
CA THR A 50 4.33 -6.95 16.87
C THR A 50 4.31 -5.44 16.64
N ILE A 51 4.54 -4.99 15.39
CA ILE A 51 4.53 -3.57 15.03
C ILE A 51 3.13 -2.96 15.18
N LEU A 52 2.10 -3.66 14.70
CA LEU A 52 0.72 -3.20 14.76
C LEU A 52 0.13 -3.26 16.17
N GLY A 53 0.76 -4.00 17.09
CA GLY A 53 0.45 -3.95 18.52
C GLY A 53 0.70 -2.59 19.17
N ALA A 54 1.36 -1.65 18.49
CA ALA A 54 1.43 -0.24 18.88
C ALA A 54 0.09 0.51 18.72
N ASP A 55 -0.93 -0.16 18.22
CA ASP A 55 -2.31 0.33 18.01
C ASP A 55 -2.34 1.67 17.24
N PRO A 56 -1.88 1.71 15.96
CA PRO A 56 -1.88 2.92 15.16
C PRO A 56 -3.30 3.36 14.79
N ASP A 57 -3.49 4.63 14.45
CA ASP A 57 -4.74 5.16 13.90
C ASP A 57 -4.83 4.90 12.39
N VAL A 58 -3.67 4.86 11.73
CA VAL A 58 -3.56 4.64 10.29
C VAL A 58 -2.44 3.65 9.99
N VAL A 59 -2.70 2.72 9.07
CA VAL A 59 -1.70 1.82 8.51
C VAL A 59 -1.64 2.07 7.00
N VAL A 60 -0.47 2.43 6.47
CA VAL A 60 -0.26 2.59 5.03
C VAL A 60 0.70 1.51 4.55
N ASN A 61 0.33 0.76 3.52
CA ASN A 61 1.22 -0.20 2.89
C ASN A 61 1.66 0.28 1.50
N CYS A 62 2.87 0.85 1.45
CA CYS A 62 3.57 1.25 0.22
C CYS A 62 4.56 0.18 -0.27
N VAL A 63 4.55 -1.03 0.32
CA VAL A 63 5.41 -2.12 -0.10
C VAL A 63 4.98 -2.60 -1.49
N GLY A 64 5.94 -2.76 -2.37
CA GLY A 64 5.70 -3.28 -3.70
C GLY A 64 7.00 -3.75 -4.35
N HIS A 65 6.86 -4.70 -5.25
CA HIS A 65 7.91 -5.24 -6.09
C HIS A 65 7.43 -5.26 -7.54
N PHE A 66 8.32 -4.88 -8.45
CA PHE A 66 8.04 -4.81 -9.88
C PHE A 66 9.16 -5.50 -10.65
N ASP A 67 8.82 -6.51 -11.43
CA ASP A 67 9.69 -7.14 -12.41
C ASP A 67 9.12 -6.92 -13.81
N ASN A 68 9.90 -6.32 -14.68
CA ASN A 68 9.57 -6.08 -16.08
C ASN A 68 10.26 -7.06 -17.05
N THR A 69 10.95 -8.06 -16.52
CA THR A 69 11.67 -9.06 -17.33
C THR A 69 10.83 -10.32 -17.59
N ASN A 70 9.78 -10.52 -16.82
CA ASN A 70 9.00 -11.78 -16.77
C ASN A 70 9.85 -13.03 -16.45
N GLN A 71 11.03 -12.84 -15.84
CA GLN A 71 11.96 -13.93 -15.49
C GLN A 71 11.90 -14.30 -14.02
N GLU A 72 11.27 -13.47 -13.20
CA GLU A 72 11.18 -13.69 -11.77
C GLU A 72 10.22 -14.82 -11.41
N THR A 73 10.50 -15.50 -10.31
CA THR A 73 9.57 -16.48 -9.75
C THR A 73 8.37 -15.78 -9.09
N HIS A 74 7.20 -16.41 -9.19
CA HIS A 74 5.95 -15.86 -8.62
C HIS A 74 6.04 -15.54 -7.13
N ASN A 75 6.83 -16.28 -6.36
CA ASN A 75 6.93 -16.13 -4.90
C ASN A 75 7.30 -14.70 -4.51
N ASN A 76 8.38 -14.14 -5.09
CA ASN A 76 8.86 -12.82 -4.75
C ASN A 76 7.78 -11.74 -5.01
N THR A 77 7.17 -11.77 -6.20
CA THR A 77 6.15 -10.80 -6.59
C THR A 77 4.89 -10.91 -5.74
N PHE A 78 4.37 -12.13 -5.51
CA PHE A 78 3.14 -12.31 -4.75
C PHE A 78 3.34 -12.15 -3.25
N ASP A 79 4.42 -12.66 -2.67
CA ASP A 79 4.72 -12.51 -1.24
C ASP A 79 4.88 -11.04 -0.86
N ILE A 80 5.48 -10.25 -1.74
CA ILE A 80 5.65 -8.81 -1.51
C ILE A 80 4.35 -8.04 -1.81
N ASN A 81 3.76 -8.18 -2.99
CA ASN A 81 2.65 -7.32 -3.41
C ASN A 81 1.31 -7.71 -2.77
N VAL A 82 1.08 -8.98 -2.52
CA VAL A 82 -0.16 -9.50 -1.92
C VAL A 82 0.04 -9.89 -0.48
N GLY A 83 1.07 -10.70 -0.19
CA GLY A 83 1.36 -11.21 1.14
C GLY A 83 1.60 -10.12 2.18
N SER A 84 2.25 -9.01 1.80
CA SER A 84 2.43 -7.88 2.73
C SER A 84 1.10 -7.26 3.17
N ASN A 85 0.15 -7.11 2.26
CA ASN A 85 -1.18 -6.59 2.56
C ASN A 85 -1.99 -7.60 3.37
N TRP A 86 -1.89 -8.89 2.99
CA TRP A 86 -2.54 -9.96 3.73
C TRP A 86 -2.03 -10.07 5.17
N ALA A 87 -0.73 -9.89 5.41
CA ALA A 87 -0.18 -9.91 6.77
C ALA A 87 -0.79 -8.82 7.67
N ILE A 88 -1.03 -7.62 7.12
CA ILE A 88 -1.70 -6.51 7.82
C ILE A 88 -3.16 -6.87 8.09
N ILE A 89 -3.90 -7.33 7.09
CA ILE A 89 -5.30 -7.72 7.22
C ILE A 89 -5.45 -8.88 8.22
N ASN A 90 -4.59 -9.90 8.11
CA ASN A 90 -4.59 -11.06 9.02
C ASN A 90 -4.35 -10.67 10.48
N HIS A 91 -3.51 -9.65 10.73
CA HIS A 91 -3.36 -9.12 12.09
C HIS A 91 -4.71 -8.66 12.65
N TYR A 92 -5.46 -7.84 11.90
CA TYR A 92 -6.74 -7.29 12.38
C TYR A 92 -7.90 -8.29 12.35
N ILE A 93 -7.83 -9.36 11.57
CA ILE A 93 -8.76 -10.50 11.67
C ILE A 93 -8.59 -11.19 13.02
N ASN A 94 -7.36 -11.34 13.49
CA ASN A 94 -7.06 -12.08 14.73
C ASN A 94 -6.97 -11.19 15.99
N ASN A 95 -6.95 -9.86 15.83
CA ASN A 95 -6.80 -8.91 16.93
C ASN A 95 -7.79 -7.77 16.75
N THR A 96 -8.82 -7.73 17.58
CA THR A 96 -9.81 -6.65 17.55
C THR A 96 -9.21 -5.34 18.03
N SER A 97 -9.48 -4.24 17.32
CA SER A 97 -9.17 -2.89 17.80
C SER A 97 -10.38 -2.28 18.51
N THR A 98 -10.14 -1.55 19.57
CA THR A 98 -11.19 -0.80 20.30
C THR A 98 -11.42 0.60 19.73
N LYS A 99 -10.54 1.07 18.85
CA LYS A 99 -10.64 2.39 18.21
C LYS A 99 -10.73 2.26 16.68
N PRO A 100 -11.18 3.32 15.99
CA PRO A 100 -11.18 3.35 14.53
C PRO A 100 -9.76 3.19 13.96
N ILE A 101 -9.61 2.28 12.99
CA ILE A 101 -8.38 2.04 12.25
C ILE A 101 -8.64 2.28 10.76
N LYS A 102 -7.76 3.05 10.12
CA LYS A 102 -7.74 3.21 8.66
C LYS A 102 -6.57 2.43 8.07
N ILE A 103 -6.86 1.48 7.19
CA ILE A 103 -5.84 0.76 6.41
C ILE A 103 -5.88 1.30 4.98
N VAL A 104 -4.73 1.74 4.46
CA VAL A 104 -4.59 2.21 3.07
C VAL A 104 -3.58 1.32 2.35
N MET A 105 -4.06 0.61 1.34
CA MET A 105 -3.25 -0.24 0.47
C MET A 105 -2.87 0.52 -0.80
N VAL A 106 -1.62 0.37 -1.26
CA VAL A 106 -1.18 0.94 -2.53
C VAL A 106 -1.17 -0.13 -3.60
N GLY A 107 -2.16 -0.06 -4.47
CA GLY A 107 -2.35 -0.92 -5.64
C GLY A 107 -1.57 -0.43 -6.87
N SER A 108 -2.21 -0.50 -8.01
CA SER A 108 -1.71 0.02 -9.30
C SER A 108 -2.82 -0.05 -10.34
N SER A 109 -2.83 0.88 -11.30
CA SER A 109 -3.71 0.80 -12.49
C SER A 109 -3.52 -0.47 -13.33
N ALA A 110 -2.40 -1.18 -13.11
CA ALA A 110 -2.11 -2.47 -13.76
C ALA A 110 -3.10 -3.59 -13.36
N TYR A 111 -3.87 -3.43 -12.27
CA TYR A 111 -4.85 -4.43 -11.85
C TYR A 111 -5.97 -4.66 -12.87
N ARG A 112 -6.24 -3.69 -13.75
CA ARG A 112 -7.40 -3.70 -14.66
C ARG A 112 -7.26 -4.64 -15.85
N SER A 113 -6.02 -4.97 -16.24
CA SER A 113 -5.78 -5.82 -17.43
C SER A 113 -4.39 -6.43 -17.41
N GLY A 114 -4.25 -7.57 -18.07
CA GLY A 114 -2.94 -8.21 -18.28
C GLY A 114 -1.98 -7.29 -19.04
N ARG A 115 -0.70 -7.41 -18.72
CA ARG A 115 0.40 -6.65 -19.33
C ARG A 115 1.49 -7.59 -19.80
N LYS A 116 1.76 -7.62 -21.11
CA LYS A 116 2.75 -8.54 -21.71
C LYS A 116 4.17 -8.38 -21.15
N ASP A 117 4.55 -7.17 -20.76
CA ASP A 117 5.90 -6.84 -20.32
C ASP A 117 6.13 -7.05 -18.81
N TYR A 118 5.04 -7.28 -18.03
CA TYR A 118 5.08 -7.52 -16.58
C TYR A 118 3.85 -8.31 -16.10
N ILE A 119 3.76 -9.55 -16.58
CA ILE A 119 2.58 -10.42 -16.39
C ILE A 119 2.30 -10.66 -14.91
N LEU A 120 3.32 -11.10 -14.15
CA LEU A 120 3.16 -11.44 -12.73
C LEU A 120 2.83 -10.20 -11.87
N TYR A 121 3.43 -9.05 -12.19
CA TYR A 121 3.10 -7.81 -11.49
C TYR A 121 1.63 -7.45 -11.69
N ALA A 122 1.13 -7.42 -12.92
CA ALA A 122 -0.27 -7.13 -13.20
C ALA A 122 -1.22 -8.11 -12.50
N ALA A 123 -0.90 -9.41 -12.55
CA ALA A 123 -1.66 -10.45 -11.85
C ALA A 123 -1.66 -10.24 -10.32
N SER A 124 -0.51 -9.90 -9.72
CA SER A 124 -0.42 -9.62 -8.29
C SER A 124 -1.23 -8.39 -7.87
N LYS A 125 -1.29 -7.35 -8.71
CA LYS A 125 -2.10 -6.16 -8.44
C LYS A 125 -3.62 -6.42 -8.61
N ALA A 126 -4.01 -7.32 -9.52
CA ALA A 126 -5.39 -7.81 -9.61
C ALA A 126 -5.77 -8.67 -8.39
N ALA A 127 -4.86 -9.53 -7.92
CA ALA A 127 -5.05 -10.29 -6.69
C ALA A 127 -5.17 -9.37 -5.46
N LEU A 128 -4.34 -8.31 -5.37
CA LEU A 128 -4.45 -7.32 -4.30
C LEU A 128 -5.80 -6.59 -4.32
N TYR A 129 -6.32 -6.25 -5.49
CA TYR A 129 -7.64 -5.65 -5.62
C TYR A 129 -8.73 -6.59 -5.05
N ASN A 130 -8.64 -7.88 -5.32
CA ASN A 130 -9.57 -8.88 -4.78
C ASN A 130 -9.43 -9.03 -3.26
N VAL A 131 -8.19 -9.01 -2.72
CA VAL A 131 -7.95 -8.97 -1.26
C VAL A 131 -8.59 -7.73 -0.63
N TYR A 132 -8.47 -6.56 -1.26
CA TYR A 132 -9.13 -5.33 -0.80
C TYR A 132 -10.65 -5.49 -0.71
N GLN A 133 -11.30 -6.04 -1.74
CA GLN A 133 -12.75 -6.26 -1.74
C GLN A 133 -13.18 -7.20 -0.60
N GLY A 134 -12.53 -8.37 -0.49
CA GLY A 134 -12.84 -9.33 0.58
C GLY A 134 -12.58 -8.78 1.99
N ALA A 135 -11.52 -7.99 2.17
CA ALA A 135 -11.25 -7.33 3.43
C ALA A 135 -12.30 -6.24 3.75
N GLY A 136 -12.74 -5.49 2.74
CA GLY A 136 -13.83 -4.51 2.87
C GLY A 136 -15.13 -5.16 3.35
N ASP A 137 -15.51 -6.29 2.76
CA ASP A 137 -16.68 -7.06 3.14
C ASP A 137 -16.54 -7.64 4.57
N TYR A 138 -15.36 -8.20 4.90
CA TYR A 138 -15.09 -8.78 6.22
C TYR A 138 -15.19 -7.75 7.35
N PHE A 139 -14.68 -6.55 7.13
CA PHE A 139 -14.69 -5.47 8.14
C PHE A 139 -15.92 -4.55 8.04
N ALA A 140 -16.87 -4.84 7.19
CA ALA A 140 -18.10 -4.06 7.07
C ALA A 140 -18.84 -3.99 8.42
N GLY A 141 -19.20 -2.77 8.84
CA GLY A 141 -19.88 -2.54 10.12
C GLY A 141 -18.95 -2.58 11.36
N THR A 142 -17.65 -2.77 11.18
CA THR A 142 -16.66 -2.67 12.26
C THR A 142 -16.02 -1.26 12.32
N ASN A 143 -15.11 -1.06 13.25
CA ASN A 143 -14.30 0.15 13.37
C ASN A 143 -13.04 0.16 12.47
N ILE A 144 -12.88 -0.83 11.58
CA ILE A 144 -11.75 -0.94 10.65
C ILE A 144 -12.22 -0.58 9.24
N ALA A 145 -11.61 0.44 8.64
CA ALA A 145 -11.89 0.86 7.28
C ALA A 145 -10.70 0.53 6.37
N VAL A 146 -10.91 -0.34 5.38
CA VAL A 146 -9.89 -0.73 4.39
C VAL A 146 -10.09 0.10 3.13
N SER A 147 -9.03 0.74 2.66
CA SER A 147 -9.03 1.60 1.48
C SER A 147 -7.94 1.16 0.51
N LEU A 148 -8.16 1.41 -0.77
CA LEU A 148 -7.19 1.11 -1.83
C LEU A 148 -7.02 2.34 -2.73
N ILE A 149 -5.77 2.72 -2.98
CA ILE A 149 -5.41 3.65 -4.05
C ILE A 149 -4.69 2.89 -5.16
N ASN A 150 -5.08 3.12 -6.40
CA ASN A 150 -4.46 2.56 -7.60
C ASN A 150 -3.77 3.67 -8.41
N PRO A 151 -2.50 3.99 -8.11
CA PRO A 151 -1.76 4.96 -8.89
C PRO A 151 -1.58 4.48 -10.34
N VAL A 152 -1.56 5.43 -11.25
CA VAL A 152 -0.98 5.26 -12.58
C VAL A 152 0.54 5.41 -12.48
N ARG A 153 1.24 5.52 -13.62
CA ARG A 153 2.69 5.66 -13.63
C ARG A 153 3.16 6.80 -12.72
N THR A 154 4.04 6.49 -11.80
CA THR A 154 4.59 7.41 -10.78
C THR A 154 6.10 7.39 -10.86
N ARG A 155 6.74 8.55 -10.83
CA ARG A 155 8.20 8.72 -10.90
C ARG A 155 8.86 8.19 -9.63
N THR A 156 9.36 6.97 -9.69
CA THR A 156 10.03 6.30 -8.57
C THR A 156 11.23 5.51 -9.07
N PRO A 157 12.20 5.17 -8.20
CA PRO A 157 13.32 4.30 -8.58
C PRO A 157 12.90 2.90 -9.06
N MET A 158 11.66 2.49 -8.81
CA MET A 158 11.12 1.19 -9.23
C MET A 158 10.89 1.11 -10.75
N ILE A 159 10.69 2.23 -11.43
CA ILE A 159 10.32 2.28 -12.84
C ILE A 159 11.30 3.19 -13.56
N ASP A 160 11.93 2.69 -14.63
CA ASP A 160 12.71 3.54 -15.54
C ASP A 160 11.77 4.49 -16.28
N MET A 161 11.96 5.79 -16.02
CA MET A 161 11.08 6.86 -16.49
C MET A 161 11.61 7.59 -17.73
N THR A 162 12.64 7.08 -18.37
CA THR A 162 13.29 7.77 -19.50
C THR A 162 12.39 7.99 -20.72
N THR A 163 11.26 7.28 -20.81
CA THR A 163 10.43 7.24 -22.03
C THR A 163 9.00 7.76 -21.88
N SER A 164 8.58 8.27 -20.70
CA SER A 164 7.18 8.67 -20.50
C SER A 164 7.02 10.16 -20.20
N ALA A 165 6.23 10.85 -21.02
CA ALA A 165 5.90 12.27 -20.86
C ALA A 165 4.94 12.55 -19.67
N PHE A 166 4.11 11.56 -19.27
CA PHE A 166 3.09 11.73 -18.24
C PHE A 166 3.28 10.74 -17.11
N CYS A 167 3.62 11.25 -15.93
CA CYS A 167 3.67 10.51 -14.67
C CYS A 167 3.37 11.45 -13.51
N TYR A 168 2.82 10.87 -12.43
CA TYR A 168 2.72 11.58 -11.16
C TYR A 168 4.05 11.61 -10.44
N GLU A 169 4.26 12.65 -9.65
CA GLU A 169 5.31 12.66 -8.65
C GLU A 169 4.87 11.85 -7.41
N PRO A 170 5.80 11.24 -6.67
CA PRO A 170 5.46 10.48 -5.46
C PRO A 170 4.66 11.30 -4.44
N GLU A 171 4.91 12.59 -4.37
CA GLU A 171 4.23 13.55 -3.50
C GLU A 171 2.74 13.69 -3.79
N ASP A 172 2.34 13.58 -5.06
CA ASP A 172 0.93 13.69 -5.45
C ASP A 172 0.17 12.44 -5.00
N VAL A 173 0.79 11.25 -5.16
CA VAL A 173 0.24 10.00 -4.64
C VAL A 173 0.17 10.05 -3.11
N ALA A 174 1.19 10.60 -2.45
CA ALA A 174 1.25 10.71 -1.00
C ALA A 174 0.16 11.65 -0.42
N LYS A 175 -0.12 12.77 -1.09
CA LYS A 175 -1.24 13.67 -0.72
C LYS A 175 -2.58 12.97 -0.82
N GLU A 176 -2.78 12.18 -1.87
CA GLU A 176 -4.00 11.38 -2.02
C GLU A 176 -4.13 10.31 -0.94
N ILE A 177 -3.03 9.63 -0.57
CA ILE A 177 -2.99 8.69 0.56
C ILE A 177 -3.40 9.39 1.86
N LEU A 178 -2.90 10.61 2.13
CA LEU A 178 -3.30 11.37 3.31
C LEU A 178 -4.80 11.75 3.26
N SER A 179 -5.30 12.18 2.12
CA SER A 179 -6.73 12.48 1.91
C SER A 179 -7.60 11.26 2.24
N ILE A 180 -7.25 10.08 1.70
CA ILE A 180 -7.91 8.81 1.99
C ILE A 180 -7.85 8.48 3.49
N ALA A 181 -6.70 8.67 4.13
CA ALA A 181 -6.52 8.37 5.56
C ALA A 181 -7.37 9.28 6.46
N GLN A 182 -7.69 10.48 6.02
CA GLN A 182 -8.50 11.46 6.76
C GLN A 182 -10.00 11.34 6.43
N ALA A 183 -10.36 10.75 5.30
CA ALA A 183 -11.74 10.57 4.89
C ALA A 183 -12.47 9.53 5.77
N PRO A 184 -13.78 9.70 6.03
CA PRO A 184 -14.58 8.70 6.74
C PRO A 184 -14.79 7.44 5.87
N GLY A 185 -14.87 6.27 6.52
CA GLY A 185 -15.18 5.00 5.87
C GLY A 185 -14.12 4.51 4.86
N PRO A 186 -14.38 3.38 4.19
CA PRO A 186 -13.50 2.85 3.14
C PRO A 186 -13.52 3.72 1.89
N GLN A 187 -12.39 3.79 1.18
CA GLN A 187 -12.24 4.52 -0.07
C GLN A 187 -11.59 3.64 -1.13
N LEU A 188 -12.05 3.74 -2.37
CA LEU A 188 -11.38 3.23 -3.56
C LEU A 188 -11.04 4.40 -4.48
N VAL A 189 -9.75 4.64 -4.71
CA VAL A 189 -9.29 5.72 -5.56
C VAL A 189 -8.50 5.15 -6.74
N ASP A 190 -9.04 5.32 -7.93
CA ASP A 190 -8.35 5.05 -9.19
C ASP A 190 -7.80 6.36 -9.75
N MET A 191 -6.51 6.59 -9.60
CA MET A 191 -5.88 7.76 -10.20
C MET A 191 -5.94 7.65 -11.74
N LYS A 192 -6.17 8.78 -12.39
CA LYS A 192 -6.20 8.88 -13.86
C LYS A 192 -4.98 9.65 -14.32
N TYR A 193 -4.54 9.39 -15.54
CA TYR A 193 -3.54 10.28 -16.15
C TYR A 193 -4.11 11.70 -16.25
N PRO A 194 -3.28 12.73 -16.01
CA PRO A 194 -3.66 14.09 -16.35
C PRO A 194 -4.12 14.11 -17.81
N GLU A 195 -5.27 14.73 -18.09
CA GLU A 195 -5.72 14.91 -19.46
C GLU A 195 -4.69 15.78 -20.20
N GLU A 196 -4.36 15.38 -21.42
CA GLU A 196 -3.59 16.24 -22.31
C GLU A 196 -4.50 17.46 -22.65
N ASN A 197 -4.11 18.64 -22.14
CA ASN A 197 -4.70 19.91 -22.54
C ASN A 197 -4.09 20.39 -23.84
#